data_4be80d05e0170cebbb910f9d64626667
#
_entry.id   4be80d05e0170cebbb910f9d64626667
#
_cell.length_a   1.000
_cell.length_b   1.000
_cell.length_c   1.000
_cell.angle_alpha   90.00
_cell.angle_beta   90.00
_cell.angle_gamma   90.00
#
_symmetry.space_group_name_H-M   'P 1'
#
loop_
_entity.id
_entity.type
_entity.pdbx_description
1 polymer ?
#
loop_
_entity_poly.entity_id
_entity_poly.type
_entity_poly.pdbx_seq_one_letter_code
_entity_poly.pdbx_strand_id
1 'polypeptide(L)'
;MLVSQPKKTFSALFRPLSSKISWAGKRGVDDNNPALEAIWHAVCAIPRGQVSTYGDVARAAGLPGRARQAGFALRMAPKELNLPWHRVVGAGGRIVFPKSSREHREQARRLRAEGVSVQNGRVTRFTMTRLDGR
;
A
#
# COMPACT_ATOMS: atom_id res chain seq x y z
N MET A 1 7.88 26.54 7.05
CA MET A 1 6.79 26.25 6.40
C MET A 1 6.79 25.02 5.55
N LEU A 2 7.80 24.84 4.87
CA LEU A 2 7.89 23.67 4.09
C LEU A 2 7.91 22.43 4.86
N VAL A 3 8.25 22.52 6.09
CA VAL A 3 8.37 21.36 6.90
C VAL A 3 7.16 20.53 6.94
N SER A 4 6.03 21.13 6.92
CA SER A 4 4.83 20.34 7.02
C SER A 4 4.42 19.86 5.66
N GLN A 5 5.18 20.21 4.70
CA GLN A 5 4.81 19.84 3.37
C GLN A 5 4.77 18.40 3.04
N PRO A 6 5.62 17.55 3.61
CA PRO A 6 5.57 16.15 3.21
C PRO A 6 4.19 15.57 3.28
N LYS A 7 3.50 15.81 4.38
CA LYS A 7 2.18 15.31 4.51
C LYS A 7 1.23 15.97 3.58
N LYS A 8 1.31 17.26 3.49
CA LYS A 8 0.44 17.98 2.62
C LYS A 8 0.70 17.66 1.18
N THR A 9 1.96 17.54 0.84
CA THR A 9 2.31 17.21 -0.52
C THR A 9 1.73 15.88 -0.91
N PHE A 10 1.82 14.93 -0.01
CA PHE A 10 1.29 13.63 -0.28
C PHE A 10 -0.22 13.70 -0.52
N SER A 11 -0.91 14.40 0.33
CA SER A 11 -2.34 14.54 0.18
C SER A 11 -2.69 15.26 -1.11
N ALA A 12 -1.92 16.28 -1.44
CA ALA A 12 -2.19 17.04 -2.63
C ALA A 12 -1.98 16.20 -3.87
N LEU A 13 -0.99 15.36 -3.87
CA LEU A 13 -0.75 14.51 -5.01
C LEU A 13 -1.85 13.48 -5.17
N PHE A 14 -2.26 12.93 -4.09
CA PHE A 14 -3.26 11.90 -4.15
C PHE A 14 -4.62 12.46 -4.49
N ARG A 15 -4.93 13.62 -3.95
CA ARG A 15 -6.21 14.21 -4.18
C ARG A 15 -6.50 14.50 -5.65
N PRO A 16 -5.61 15.08 -6.40
CA PRO A 16 -5.84 15.26 -7.83
C PRO A 16 -6.07 13.94 -8.52
N LEU A 17 -5.36 12.92 -8.09
CA LEU A 17 -5.51 11.61 -8.67
C LEU A 17 -6.92 11.11 -8.44
N SER A 18 -7.39 11.18 -7.23
CA SER A 18 -8.72 10.69 -6.96
C SER A 18 -9.78 11.57 -7.58
N SER A 19 -9.51 12.84 -7.77
CA SER A 19 -10.46 13.70 -8.43
C SER A 19 -10.55 13.42 -9.90
N LYS A 20 -9.44 13.13 -10.50
CA LYS A 20 -9.43 12.86 -11.92
C LYS A 20 -9.93 11.51 -12.26
N ILE A 21 -9.58 10.55 -11.52
CA ILE A 21 -10.01 9.20 -11.75
C ILE A 21 -11.33 9.05 -11.06
N SER A 22 -12.35 8.93 -11.80
CA SER A 22 -13.64 8.74 -11.21
C SER A 22 -13.72 7.31 -10.72
N TRP A 23 -13.84 7.14 -9.44
CA TRP A 23 -13.99 5.80 -8.88
C TRP A 23 -15.42 5.37 -9.01
N ALA A 24 -16.30 6.33 -9.19
CA ALA A 24 -17.70 6.04 -9.39
C ALA A 24 -17.83 5.28 -10.69
N GLY A 25 -18.58 4.27 -10.69
CA GLY A 25 -18.77 3.50 -11.87
C GLY A 25 -17.76 2.43 -12.09
N LYS A 26 -16.70 2.43 -11.31
CA LYS A 26 -15.74 1.34 -11.42
C LYS A 26 -16.34 0.15 -10.73
N ARG A 27 -16.26 -0.98 -11.38
CA ARG A 27 -16.88 -2.14 -10.85
C ARG A 27 -16.23 -2.56 -9.56
N GLY A 28 -16.99 -2.77 -8.55
CA GLY A 28 -16.49 -3.22 -7.28
C GLY A 28 -15.90 -2.13 -6.42
N VAL A 29 -15.92 -0.90 -6.88
CA VAL A 29 -15.40 0.22 -6.11
C VAL A 29 -16.55 1.10 -5.71
N ASP A 30 -16.64 1.34 -4.43
CA ASP A 30 -17.66 2.20 -3.89
C ASP A 30 -17.02 3.55 -3.64
N ASP A 31 -17.36 4.54 -4.45
CA ASP A 31 -16.72 5.84 -4.28
C ASP A 31 -17.15 6.52 -3.02
N ASN A 32 -18.12 6.00 -2.33
CA ASN A 32 -18.49 6.53 -1.05
C ASN A 32 -17.88 5.75 0.08
N ASN A 33 -16.88 4.96 -0.20
CA ASN A 33 -16.24 4.18 0.83
C ASN A 33 -14.91 4.83 1.22
N PRO A 34 -14.94 5.70 2.22
CA PRO A 34 -13.71 6.40 2.61
C PRO A 34 -12.66 5.45 3.17
N ALA A 35 -13.08 4.29 3.62
CA ALA A 35 -12.10 3.34 4.15
C ALA A 35 -11.16 2.84 3.05
N LEU A 36 -11.69 2.56 1.87
CA LEU A 36 -10.84 2.11 0.78
C LEU A 36 -9.88 3.21 0.36
N GLU A 37 -10.39 4.42 0.23
CA GLU A 37 -9.55 5.54 -0.14
C GLU A 37 -8.46 5.79 0.88
N ALA A 38 -8.81 5.71 2.16
CA ALA A 38 -7.83 5.95 3.20
C ALA A 38 -6.71 4.92 3.13
N ILE A 39 -7.05 3.70 2.83
CA ILE A 39 -6.05 2.65 2.70
C ILE A 39 -5.17 2.91 1.48
N TRP A 40 -5.75 3.31 0.37
CA TRP A 40 -4.96 3.60 -0.82
C TRP A 40 -3.98 4.75 -0.56
N HIS A 41 -4.42 5.76 0.19
CA HIS A 41 -3.54 6.87 0.59
C HIS A 41 -2.37 6.35 1.41
N ALA A 42 -2.66 5.48 2.35
CA ALA A 42 -1.61 4.94 3.21
C ALA A 42 -0.59 4.13 2.42
N VAL A 43 -1.06 3.37 1.44
CA VAL A 43 -0.16 2.57 0.62
C VAL A 43 0.74 3.47 -0.21
N CYS A 44 0.19 4.54 -0.75
CA CYS A 44 0.99 5.46 -1.55
C CYS A 44 2.09 6.14 -0.74
N ALA A 45 1.93 6.18 0.57
CA ALA A 45 2.93 6.83 1.40
C ALA A 45 4.15 5.97 1.68
N ILE A 46 4.13 4.71 1.31
CA ILE A 46 5.26 3.83 1.56
C ILE A 46 6.37 4.16 0.57
N PRO A 47 7.54 4.58 1.06
CA PRO A 47 8.61 4.97 0.15
C PRO A 47 9.22 3.77 -0.58
N ARG A 48 9.83 4.07 -1.69
CA ARG A 48 10.56 3.06 -2.44
C ARG A 48 11.64 2.45 -1.55
N GLY A 49 11.79 1.16 -1.60
CA GLY A 49 12.80 0.47 -0.83
C GLY A 49 12.38 0.13 0.58
N GLN A 50 11.14 0.41 0.92
CA GLN A 50 10.63 0.09 2.24
C GLN A 50 9.36 -0.72 2.12
N VAL A 51 8.99 -1.37 3.19
CA VAL A 51 7.76 -2.15 3.20
C VAL A 51 6.97 -1.85 4.46
N SER A 52 5.70 -2.17 4.39
CA SER A 52 4.83 -2.03 5.55
C SER A 52 3.91 -3.25 5.57
N THR A 53 3.35 -3.55 6.72
CA THR A 53 2.44 -4.68 6.79
C THR A 53 1.02 -4.23 6.52
N TYR A 54 0.15 -5.19 6.19
CA TYR A 54 -1.25 -4.86 6.01
C TYR A 54 -1.83 -4.23 7.27
N GLY A 55 -1.40 -4.71 8.43
CA GLY A 55 -1.88 -4.14 9.68
C GLY A 55 -1.45 -2.71 9.88
N ASP A 56 -0.20 -2.39 9.53
CA ASP A 56 0.29 -1.03 9.66
C ASP A 56 -0.39 -0.10 8.67
N VAL A 57 -0.64 -0.59 7.47
CA VAL A 57 -1.36 0.20 6.48
C VAL A 57 -2.76 0.52 7.00
N ALA A 58 -3.43 -0.48 7.55
CA ALA A 58 -4.77 -0.26 8.08
C ALA A 58 -4.73 0.76 9.23
N ARG A 59 -3.75 0.62 10.11
CA ARG A 59 -3.63 1.56 11.22
C ARG A 59 -3.41 2.98 10.73
N ALA A 60 -2.55 3.14 9.74
CA ALA A 60 -2.29 4.46 9.18
C ALA A 60 -3.53 5.06 8.54
N ALA A 61 -4.42 4.20 8.06
CA ALA A 61 -5.66 4.64 7.45
C ALA A 61 -6.74 4.92 8.48
N GLY A 62 -6.43 4.77 9.76
CA GLY A 62 -7.42 5.01 10.79
C GLY A 62 -8.30 3.80 11.07
N LEU A 63 -7.84 2.62 10.65
CA LEU A 63 -8.60 1.39 10.80
C LEU A 63 -7.77 0.32 11.49
N PRO A 64 -7.35 0.57 12.73
CA PRO A 64 -6.49 -0.39 13.41
C PRO A 64 -7.18 -1.75 13.52
N GLY A 65 -6.39 -2.80 13.32
CA GLY A 65 -6.94 -4.14 13.41
C GLY A 65 -7.66 -4.63 12.17
N ARG A 66 -7.62 -3.84 11.11
CA ARG A 66 -8.34 -4.20 9.89
C ARG A 66 -7.43 -4.58 8.74
N ALA A 67 -6.45 -5.44 9.04
CA ALA A 67 -5.50 -5.86 8.01
C ALA A 67 -6.18 -6.52 6.82
N ARG A 68 -7.24 -7.28 7.06
CA ARG A 68 -7.95 -7.91 5.97
C ARG A 68 -8.58 -6.90 5.05
N GLN A 69 -9.08 -5.82 5.63
CA GLN A 69 -9.68 -4.77 4.84
C GLN A 69 -8.64 -4.09 3.98
N ALA A 70 -7.42 -3.96 4.51
CA ALA A 70 -6.33 -3.41 3.71
C ALA A 70 -6.05 -4.29 2.50
N GLY A 71 -6.04 -5.61 2.69
CA GLY A 71 -5.85 -6.52 1.58
C GLY A 71 -6.96 -6.42 0.56
N PHE A 72 -8.18 -6.31 1.03
CA PHE A 72 -9.33 -6.16 0.14
C PHE A 72 -9.21 -4.87 -0.67
N ALA A 73 -8.84 -3.79 0.00
CA ALA A 73 -8.72 -2.51 -0.67
C ALA A 73 -7.69 -2.54 -1.79
N LEU A 74 -6.59 -3.26 -1.56
CA LEU A 74 -5.56 -3.37 -2.59
C LEU A 74 -6.07 -4.15 -3.79
N ARG A 75 -6.86 -5.19 -3.56
CA ARG A 75 -7.40 -5.96 -4.66
C ARG A 75 -8.42 -5.17 -5.45
N MET A 76 -9.11 -4.25 -4.81
CA MET A 76 -10.15 -3.47 -5.45
C MET A 76 -9.63 -2.18 -6.06
N ALA A 77 -8.36 -1.87 -5.88
CA ALA A 77 -7.82 -0.60 -6.36
C ALA A 77 -7.85 -0.54 -7.88
N PRO A 78 -8.31 0.58 -8.44
CA PRO A 78 -8.26 0.75 -9.89
C PRO A 78 -6.82 0.73 -10.35
N LYS A 79 -6.58 0.10 -11.49
CA LYS A 79 -5.22 -0.01 -12.01
C LYS A 79 -4.61 1.35 -12.31
N GLU A 80 -5.44 2.31 -12.63
CA GLU A 80 -4.97 3.66 -12.95
C GLU A 80 -4.21 4.28 -11.79
N LEU A 81 -4.45 3.81 -10.57
CA LEU A 81 -3.78 4.38 -9.42
C LEU A 81 -2.33 3.97 -9.31
N ASN A 82 -1.97 2.86 -9.94
CA ASN A 82 -0.60 2.34 -9.88
C ASN A 82 -0.06 2.31 -8.45
N LEU A 83 -0.85 1.76 -7.56
CA LEU A 83 -0.44 1.69 -6.17
C LEU A 83 0.79 0.80 -6.01
N PRO A 84 1.71 1.15 -5.13
CA PRO A 84 2.87 0.30 -4.87
C PRO A 84 2.47 -0.86 -3.96
N TRP A 85 1.58 -1.70 -4.44
CA TRP A 85 1.06 -2.82 -3.65
C TRP A 85 2.17 -3.78 -3.22
N HIS A 86 3.23 -3.85 -4.00
CA HIS A 86 4.33 -4.77 -3.70
C HIS A 86 5.05 -4.40 -2.40
N ARG A 87 4.85 -3.18 -1.92
CA ARG A 87 5.49 -2.74 -0.67
C ARG A 87 4.67 -3.10 0.55
N VAL A 88 3.56 -3.82 0.36
CA VAL A 88 2.72 -4.25 1.48
C VAL A 88 2.88 -5.74 1.65
N VAL A 89 3.28 -6.17 2.83
CA VAL A 89 3.55 -7.58 3.11
C VAL A 89 2.78 -8.02 4.34
N GLY A 90 2.79 -9.31 4.58
CA GLY A 90 2.14 -9.83 5.77
C GLY A 90 3.02 -9.66 6.99
N ALA A 91 2.50 -10.08 8.12
CA ALA A 91 3.22 -9.98 9.38
C ALA A 91 4.57 -10.66 9.24
N GLY A 92 5.61 -10.02 9.78
CA GLY A 92 6.93 -10.58 9.73
C GLY A 92 7.61 -10.46 8.38
N GLY A 93 7.03 -9.71 7.47
CA GLY A 93 7.65 -9.50 6.16
C GLY A 93 7.30 -10.56 5.14
N ARG A 94 6.30 -11.37 5.41
CA ARG A 94 5.97 -12.47 4.54
C ARG A 94 5.14 -12.04 3.33
N ILE A 95 5.51 -12.56 2.16
CA ILE A 95 4.69 -12.38 0.98
C ILE A 95 3.52 -13.33 1.11
N VAL A 96 2.31 -12.80 1.08
CA VAL A 96 1.13 -13.62 1.35
C VAL A 96 0.64 -14.44 0.19
N PHE A 97 1.06 -14.13 -1.03
CA PHE A 97 0.63 -14.89 -2.18
C PHE A 97 1.33 -16.25 -2.21
N PRO A 98 0.69 -17.27 -2.78
CA PRO A 98 1.34 -18.60 -2.87
C PRO A 98 2.63 -18.49 -3.67
N LYS A 99 3.63 -19.24 -3.26
CA LYS A 99 4.94 -19.19 -3.90
C LYS A 99 4.90 -19.47 -5.39
N SER A 100 3.98 -20.28 -5.82
CA SER A 100 3.89 -20.60 -7.23
C SER A 100 3.13 -19.59 -8.05
N SER A 101 2.57 -18.56 -7.40
CA SER A 101 1.71 -17.63 -8.11
C SER A 101 2.51 -16.58 -8.83
N ARG A 102 1.89 -16.02 -9.84
CA ARG A 102 2.50 -14.93 -10.58
C ARG A 102 2.66 -13.72 -9.67
N GLU A 103 1.67 -13.46 -8.82
CA GLU A 103 1.71 -12.32 -7.92
C GLU A 103 2.90 -12.40 -6.97
N HIS A 104 3.19 -13.59 -6.49
CA HIS A 104 4.33 -13.77 -5.60
C HIS A 104 5.63 -13.41 -6.32
N ARG A 105 5.78 -13.94 -7.53
CA ARG A 105 7.00 -13.67 -8.30
C ARG A 105 7.14 -12.20 -8.64
N GLU A 106 6.04 -11.57 -9.00
CA GLU A 106 6.08 -10.17 -9.36
C GLU A 106 6.41 -9.31 -8.15
N GLN A 107 5.83 -9.61 -7.01
CA GLN A 107 6.10 -8.85 -5.80
C GLN A 107 7.57 -8.98 -5.41
N ALA A 108 8.09 -10.20 -5.44
CA ALA A 108 9.50 -10.40 -5.10
C ALA A 108 10.42 -9.68 -6.07
N ARG A 109 10.07 -9.73 -7.35
CA ARG A 109 10.88 -9.06 -8.35
C ARG A 109 10.93 -7.55 -8.12
N ARG A 110 9.78 -6.98 -7.87
CA ARG A 110 9.71 -5.53 -7.66
C ARG A 110 10.43 -5.10 -6.39
N LEU A 111 10.30 -5.88 -5.34
CA LEU A 111 11.00 -5.57 -4.10
C LEU A 111 12.50 -5.64 -4.28
N ARG A 112 12.97 -6.67 -4.97
CA ARG A 112 14.40 -6.80 -5.21
C ARG A 112 14.93 -5.65 -6.06
N ALA A 113 14.12 -5.20 -7.01
CA ALA A 113 14.52 -4.08 -7.85
C ALA A 113 14.64 -2.79 -7.04
N GLU A 114 13.98 -2.73 -5.89
CA GLU A 114 14.10 -1.58 -5.01
C GLU A 114 15.14 -1.77 -3.92
N GLY A 115 15.92 -2.85 -4.01
CA GLY A 115 16.96 -3.08 -3.03
C GLY A 115 16.51 -3.83 -1.79
N VAL A 116 15.32 -4.37 -1.80
CA VAL A 116 14.81 -5.10 -0.65
C VAL A 116 15.16 -6.58 -0.81
N SER A 117 15.72 -7.18 0.21
CA SER A 117 16.09 -8.59 0.17
C SER A 117 14.89 -9.49 0.40
N VAL A 118 14.66 -10.38 -0.52
CA VAL A 118 13.55 -11.32 -0.41
C VAL A 118 14.10 -12.74 -0.54
N GLN A 119 13.84 -13.56 0.45
CA GLN A 119 14.26 -14.94 0.45
C GLN A 119 13.17 -15.81 1.02
N ASN A 120 12.91 -16.91 0.34
CA ASN A 120 11.90 -17.87 0.79
C ASN A 120 10.56 -17.23 1.05
N GLY A 121 10.19 -16.27 0.22
CA GLY A 121 8.89 -15.63 0.34
C GLY A 121 8.79 -14.66 1.50
N ARG A 122 9.93 -14.20 2.01
CA ARG A 122 9.92 -13.29 3.14
C ARG A 122 10.96 -12.20 2.93
N VAL A 123 10.62 -10.98 3.31
CA VAL A 123 11.56 -9.88 3.27
C VAL A 123 12.49 -10.05 4.46
N THR A 124 13.79 -10.18 4.19
CA THR A 124 14.73 -10.54 5.24
C THR A 124 15.34 -9.35 5.95
N ARG A 125 15.57 -8.28 5.22
CA ARG A 125 16.12 -7.10 5.84
C ARG A 125 15.29 -5.96 5.38
N PHE A 126 14.44 -5.45 6.20
CA PHE A 126 13.60 -4.37 5.78
C PHE A 126 13.42 -3.36 6.89
N THR A 127 13.15 -2.14 6.48
CA THR A 127 12.84 -1.10 7.41
C THR A 127 11.35 -0.88 7.33
N MET A 128 10.68 -1.10 8.43
CA MET A 128 9.25 -0.87 8.47
C MET A 128 8.98 0.61 8.42
N THR A 129 8.05 0.97 7.57
CA THR A 129 7.62 2.35 7.49
C THR A 129 6.50 2.54 8.50
N ARG A 130 6.72 3.47 9.40
CA ARG A 130 5.70 3.78 10.39
C ARG A 130 4.79 4.82 9.80
N LEU A 131 3.68 4.38 9.33
CA LEU A 131 2.76 5.27 8.65
C LEU A 131 1.86 6.03 9.59
N ASP A 132 1.93 5.74 10.86
CA ASP A 132 1.09 6.42 11.81
C ASP A 132 1.77 7.66 12.39
N GLY A 133 2.87 8.07 11.80
CA GLY A 133 3.51 9.30 12.20
C GLY A 133 4.63 9.16 13.19
N ARG A 134 5.09 7.95 13.40
CA ARG A 134 6.18 7.79 14.34
C ARG A 134 7.50 7.65 13.70
#